data_0868c68b28e52c8a9ed5bcac7c034811
#
_entry.id   0868c68b28e52c8a9ed5bcac7c034811
#
_cell.length_a   1.000
_cell.length_b   1.000
_cell.length_c   1.000
_cell.angle_alpha   90.00
_cell.angle_beta   90.00
_cell.angle_gamma   90.00
#
_symmetry.space_group_name_H-M   'P 1'
#
loop_
_entity.id
_entity.type
_entity.pdbx_description
1 polymer ?
#
loop_
_entity_poly.entity_id
_entity_poly.type
_entity_poly.pdbx_seq_one_letter_code
_entity_poly.pdbx_strand_id
1 'polypeptide(L)'
;MKVIIVGGVAGGATAAARIRRLDEHAEITVFERSGYISYANCGLPYYIGDVITDPEELTLQTPESFFKRFRINMKIHHEVISIHPDRKTVSVKNLENGEIFEENYDKLILSPGAKPTQPRLPGVGIDELFTLRTVEDTFRIKEYINKNHPKSAILAGGGFIGLELAENLRELGMDVTIVQRPKQLMNPFDPDMASMIHNEMRKHGIKLVLGYTVEGFKEKDNGVEVLLKDNPSLQADMVVL
;
A
#
# COMPACT_ATOMS: atom_id res chain seq x y z
N MET A 1 25.34 16.85 14.35
CA MET A 1 25.26 15.48 13.83
C MET A 1 24.32 15.49 12.63
N LYS A 2 24.77 14.92 11.49
CA LYS A 2 23.94 14.82 10.27
C LYS A 2 23.31 13.42 10.18
N VAL A 3 22.00 13.37 10.13
CA VAL A 3 21.23 12.12 10.08
C VAL A 3 20.45 12.05 8.79
N ILE A 4 20.64 10.97 8.05
CA ILE A 4 19.79 10.63 6.89
C ILE A 4 18.84 9.52 7.29
N ILE A 5 17.58 9.64 6.85
CA ILE A 5 16.55 8.63 7.04
C ILE A 5 15.96 8.28 5.69
N VAL A 6 15.90 7.00 5.37
CA VAL A 6 15.29 6.46 4.15
C VAL A 6 13.89 6.01 4.46
N GLY A 7 12.90 6.64 3.83
CA GLY A 7 11.47 6.43 4.05
C GLY A 7 10.86 7.42 5.05
N GLY A 8 9.82 8.12 4.61
CA GLY A 8 9.18 9.25 5.31
C GLY A 8 7.82 8.94 5.96
N VAL A 9 7.42 7.67 6.05
CA VAL A 9 6.11 7.30 6.61
C VAL A 9 6.24 6.91 8.09
N ALA A 10 5.64 5.84 8.56
CA ALA A 10 5.52 5.53 9.99
C ALA A 10 6.87 5.46 10.72
N GLY A 11 7.78 4.58 10.28
CA GLY A 11 9.06 4.37 10.95
C GLY A 11 9.99 5.58 10.87
N GLY A 12 10.18 6.11 9.65
CA GLY A 12 11.11 7.21 9.42
C GLY A 12 10.65 8.54 10.00
N ALA A 13 9.38 8.90 9.82
CA ALA A 13 8.82 10.13 10.40
C ALA A 13 8.87 10.10 11.93
N THR A 14 8.53 8.95 12.54
CA THR A 14 8.61 8.77 14.00
C THR A 14 10.06 8.87 14.50
N ALA A 15 11.00 8.21 13.82
CA ALA A 15 12.42 8.28 14.17
C ALA A 15 12.95 9.72 14.04
N ALA A 16 12.64 10.41 12.95
CA ALA A 16 13.03 11.80 12.71
C ALA A 16 12.53 12.73 13.84
N ALA A 17 11.25 12.65 14.19
CA ALA A 17 10.66 13.44 15.26
C ALA A 17 11.27 13.08 16.64
N ARG A 18 11.61 11.81 16.87
CA ARG A 18 12.27 11.39 18.13
C ARG A 18 13.70 11.91 18.21
N ILE A 19 14.48 11.85 17.14
CA ILE A 19 15.84 12.39 17.11
C ILE A 19 15.83 13.89 17.40
N ARG A 20 14.93 14.65 16.77
CA ARG A 20 14.80 16.09 17.02
C ARG A 20 14.52 16.42 18.48
N ARG A 21 13.71 15.62 19.18
CA ARG A 21 13.45 15.81 20.62
C ARG A 21 14.67 15.50 21.50
N LEU A 22 15.60 14.67 21.03
CA LEU A 22 16.83 14.30 21.76
C LEU A 22 18.00 15.21 21.43
N ASP A 23 18.04 15.76 20.20
CA ASP A 23 19.09 16.66 19.71
C ASP A 23 18.47 17.73 18.82
N GLU A 24 18.26 18.92 19.39
CA GLU A 24 17.67 20.06 18.68
C GLU A 24 18.57 20.62 17.58
N HIS A 25 19.88 20.34 17.63
CA HIS A 25 20.87 20.82 16.66
C HIS A 25 21.19 19.78 15.57
N ALA A 26 20.64 18.56 15.62
CA ALA A 26 20.85 17.59 14.57
C ALA A 26 20.34 18.11 13.22
N GLU A 27 21.13 17.94 12.17
CA GLU A 27 20.70 18.12 10.79
C GLU A 27 20.02 16.82 10.34
N ILE A 28 18.70 16.88 10.09
CA ILE A 28 17.92 15.69 9.77
C ILE A 28 17.29 15.85 8.39
N THR A 29 17.63 14.94 7.48
CA THR A 29 17.02 14.85 6.15
C THR A 29 16.40 13.48 5.98
N VAL A 30 15.17 13.47 5.50
CA VAL A 30 14.41 12.25 5.18
C VAL A 30 14.17 12.21 3.68
N PHE A 31 14.53 11.12 3.04
CA PHE A 31 14.24 10.87 1.63
C PHE A 31 13.04 9.91 1.52
N GLU A 32 11.99 10.37 0.86
CA GLU A 32 10.78 9.60 0.57
C GLU A 32 10.54 9.57 -0.95
N ARG A 33 10.39 8.37 -1.49
CA ARG A 33 10.20 8.20 -2.94
C ARG A 33 8.80 8.55 -3.42
N SER A 34 7.78 8.43 -2.56
CA SER A 34 6.41 8.82 -2.86
C SER A 34 6.20 10.33 -2.70
N GLY A 35 5.03 10.81 -3.08
CA GLY A 35 4.61 12.19 -2.86
C GLY A 35 4.10 12.48 -1.45
N TYR A 36 4.06 11.49 -0.56
CA TYR A 36 3.37 11.58 0.73
C TYR A 36 4.25 11.11 1.88
N ILE A 37 4.19 11.86 2.98
CA ILE A 37 4.86 11.53 4.24
C ILE A 37 3.85 11.34 5.36
N SER A 38 4.21 10.55 6.38
CA SER A 38 3.42 10.45 7.62
C SER A 38 1.92 10.25 7.40
N TYR A 39 1.53 9.47 6.41
CA TYR A 39 0.14 9.21 6.10
C TYR A 39 -0.44 8.03 6.89
N ALA A 40 -1.77 7.99 7.00
CA ALA A 40 -2.51 6.95 7.71
C ALA A 40 -2.64 5.68 6.86
N ASN A 41 -1.64 4.77 6.95
CA ASN A 41 -1.66 3.51 6.18
C ASN A 41 -2.95 2.70 6.38
N CYS A 42 -3.48 2.63 7.60
CA CYS A 42 -4.71 1.91 7.90
C CYS A 42 -5.96 2.64 7.41
N GLY A 43 -5.87 3.91 7.02
CA GLY A 43 -6.98 4.69 6.46
C GLY A 43 -7.24 4.43 4.98
N LEU A 44 -6.28 3.84 4.26
CA LEU A 44 -6.34 3.69 2.81
C LEU A 44 -7.58 2.91 2.32
N PRO A 45 -7.92 1.73 2.86
CA PRO A 45 -9.15 1.02 2.47
C PRO A 45 -10.41 1.82 2.79
N TYR A 46 -10.44 2.55 3.90
CA TYR A 46 -11.59 3.33 4.35
C TYR A 46 -11.84 4.59 3.51
N TYR A 47 -10.78 5.17 2.93
CA TYR A 47 -10.93 6.21 1.92
C TYR A 47 -11.53 5.66 0.62
N ILE A 48 -11.13 4.46 0.19
CA ILE A 48 -11.72 3.80 -0.96
C ILE A 48 -13.23 3.59 -0.75
N GLY A 49 -13.63 3.20 0.47
CA GLY A 49 -15.01 2.91 0.86
C GLY A 49 -15.87 4.13 1.25
N ASP A 50 -15.40 5.36 1.07
CA ASP A 50 -16.10 6.60 1.47
C ASP A 50 -16.37 6.75 2.97
N VAL A 51 -15.68 5.99 3.83
CA VAL A 51 -15.68 6.20 5.28
C VAL A 51 -14.84 7.43 5.63
N ILE A 52 -13.68 7.56 5.00
CA ILE A 52 -12.88 8.79 4.97
C ILE A 52 -13.17 9.48 3.64
N THR A 53 -13.69 10.70 3.68
CA THR A 53 -14.10 11.42 2.47
C THR A 53 -13.14 12.53 2.07
N ASP A 54 -12.38 13.07 3.04
CA ASP A 54 -11.39 14.10 2.78
C ASP A 54 -9.99 13.48 2.59
N PRO A 55 -9.36 13.65 1.42
CA PRO A 55 -8.00 13.16 1.18
C PRO A 55 -6.95 13.76 2.14
N GLU A 56 -7.20 14.93 2.71
CA GLU A 56 -6.30 15.55 3.70
C GLU A 56 -6.27 14.75 5.02
N GLU A 57 -7.33 14.03 5.35
CA GLU A 57 -7.36 13.14 6.53
C GLU A 57 -6.43 11.92 6.39
N LEU A 58 -6.06 11.53 5.16
CA LEU A 58 -5.05 10.50 4.93
C LEU A 58 -3.64 11.03 5.15
N THR A 59 -3.39 12.29 4.78
CA THR A 59 -2.07 12.92 4.78
C THR A 59 -1.88 13.78 6.03
N LEU A 60 -1.55 13.13 7.14
CA LEU A 60 -1.46 13.78 8.46
C LEU A 60 -0.47 14.94 8.52
N GLN A 61 0.55 14.95 7.67
CA GLN A 61 1.58 15.98 7.60
C GLN A 61 2.03 16.19 6.16
N THR A 62 2.32 17.47 5.82
CA THR A 62 3.06 17.82 4.61
C THR A 62 4.54 18.06 4.93
N PRO A 63 5.46 18.06 3.94
CA PRO A 63 6.85 18.44 4.16
C PRO A 63 7.01 19.78 4.86
N GLU A 64 6.19 20.78 4.48
CA GLU A 64 6.22 22.13 5.05
C GLU A 64 5.73 22.13 6.51
N SER A 65 4.64 21.44 6.80
CA SER A 65 4.11 21.35 8.17
C SER A 65 5.08 20.60 9.10
N PHE A 66 5.74 19.56 8.56
CA PHE A 66 6.74 18.80 9.29
C PHE A 66 8.01 19.62 9.56
N PHE A 67 8.46 20.40 8.57
CA PHE A 67 9.57 21.33 8.73
C PHE A 67 9.24 22.43 9.76
N LYS A 68 8.07 23.04 9.65
CA LYS A 68 7.63 24.10 10.58
C LYS A 68 7.60 23.59 12.03
N ARG A 69 7.16 22.35 12.24
CA ARG A 69 7.01 21.78 13.58
C ARG A 69 8.32 21.24 14.15
N PHE A 70 9.13 20.60 13.32
CA PHE A 70 10.28 19.81 13.76
C PHE A 70 11.62 20.25 13.18
N ARG A 71 11.65 21.19 12.24
CA ARG A 71 12.86 21.59 11.49
C ARG A 71 13.57 20.38 10.86
N ILE A 72 12.81 19.49 10.24
CA ILE A 72 13.28 18.31 9.53
C ILE A 72 13.00 18.48 8.06
N ASN A 73 14.01 18.25 7.21
CA ASN A 73 13.87 18.31 5.76
C ASN A 73 13.28 17.00 5.25
N MET A 74 12.02 17.03 4.81
CA MET A 74 11.34 15.89 4.17
C MET A 74 11.40 16.10 2.66
N LYS A 75 12.24 15.33 1.98
CA LYS A 75 12.39 15.35 0.52
C LYS A 75 11.56 14.24 -0.10
N ILE A 76 10.37 14.58 -0.58
CA ILE A 76 9.49 13.70 -1.34
C ILE A 76 9.99 13.54 -2.79
N HIS A 77 9.55 12.53 -3.50
CA HIS A 77 10.00 12.18 -4.85
C HIS A 77 11.52 11.97 -4.96
N HIS A 78 12.14 11.55 -3.86
CA HIS A 78 13.58 11.27 -3.80
C HIS A 78 13.82 9.84 -3.34
N GLU A 79 14.40 9.03 -4.22
CA GLU A 79 14.69 7.62 -3.95
C GLU A 79 16.18 7.42 -3.64
N VAL A 80 16.47 6.85 -2.48
CA VAL A 80 17.82 6.36 -2.19
C VAL A 80 18.06 5.07 -2.96
N ILE A 81 18.94 5.13 -3.95
CA ILE A 81 19.21 4.02 -4.89
C ILE A 81 20.42 3.18 -4.49
N SER A 82 21.34 3.72 -3.68
CA SER A 82 22.46 2.97 -3.14
C SER A 82 22.99 3.58 -1.84
N ILE A 83 23.69 2.75 -1.06
CA ILE A 83 24.32 3.11 0.21
C ILE A 83 25.79 2.73 0.13
N HIS A 84 26.67 3.65 0.54
CA HIS A 84 28.12 3.49 0.56
C HIS A 84 28.63 3.62 2.01
N PRO A 85 28.61 2.55 2.81
CA PRO A 85 28.93 2.61 4.24
C PRO A 85 30.35 3.09 4.52
N ASP A 86 31.32 2.69 3.68
CA ASP A 86 32.74 3.04 3.86
C ASP A 86 32.99 4.55 3.73
N ARG A 87 32.23 5.22 2.85
CA ARG A 87 32.29 6.65 2.63
C ARG A 87 31.24 7.42 3.43
N LYS A 88 30.33 6.73 4.10
CA LYS A 88 29.16 7.29 4.77
C LYS A 88 28.35 8.21 3.85
N THR A 89 28.07 7.75 2.64
CA THR A 89 27.22 8.47 1.66
C THR A 89 26.07 7.57 1.18
N VAL A 90 25.00 8.22 0.71
CA VAL A 90 23.93 7.59 -0.05
C VAL A 90 23.83 8.24 -1.41
N SER A 91 23.54 7.45 -2.46
CA SER A 91 23.17 8.00 -3.76
C SER A 91 21.66 8.15 -3.82
N VAL A 92 21.20 9.33 -4.17
CA VAL A 92 19.79 9.72 -4.20
C VAL A 92 19.42 10.11 -5.61
N LYS A 93 18.29 9.59 -6.09
CA LYS A 93 17.68 9.98 -7.36
C LYS A 93 16.46 10.85 -7.11
N ASN A 94 16.46 12.05 -7.66
CA ASN A 94 15.25 12.86 -7.78
C ASN A 94 14.37 12.26 -8.88
N LEU A 95 13.17 11.84 -8.55
CA LEU A 95 12.27 11.15 -9.48
C LEU A 95 11.52 12.10 -10.41
N GLU A 96 11.53 13.42 -10.13
CA GLU A 96 10.87 14.42 -10.97
C GLU A 96 11.74 14.82 -12.17
N ASN A 97 13.05 14.97 -11.95
CA ASN A 97 13.98 15.43 -13.01
C ASN A 97 15.03 14.40 -13.41
N GLY A 98 15.11 13.27 -12.70
CA GLY A 98 16.04 12.18 -12.95
C GLY A 98 17.47 12.41 -12.46
N GLU A 99 17.75 13.56 -11.81
CA GLU A 99 19.07 13.89 -11.27
C GLU A 99 19.50 12.88 -10.18
N ILE A 100 20.78 12.50 -10.23
CA ILE A 100 21.39 11.65 -9.19
C ILE A 100 22.49 12.43 -8.51
N PHE A 101 22.45 12.47 -7.18
CA PHE A 101 23.46 13.14 -6.36
C PHE A 101 23.85 12.26 -5.16
N GLU A 102 24.98 12.56 -4.54
CA GLU A 102 25.41 11.93 -3.31
C GLU A 102 25.14 12.83 -2.11
N GLU A 103 24.71 12.24 -1.00
CA GLU A 103 24.50 12.92 0.26
C GLU A 103 25.25 12.18 1.37
N ASN A 104 26.03 12.91 2.20
CA ASN A 104 26.80 12.33 3.30
C ASN A 104 26.00 12.30 4.59
N TYR A 105 26.36 11.38 5.50
CA TYR A 105 25.73 11.23 6.80
C TYR A 105 26.71 10.85 7.91
N ASP A 106 26.40 11.23 9.14
CA ASP A 106 27.03 10.68 10.35
C ASP A 106 26.30 9.39 10.77
N LYS A 107 24.97 9.40 10.70
CA LYS A 107 24.08 8.29 11.02
C LYS A 107 23.04 8.10 9.92
N LEU A 108 22.74 6.84 9.62
CA LEU A 108 21.75 6.43 8.63
C LEU A 108 20.69 5.55 9.30
N ILE A 109 19.42 5.86 9.04
CA ILE A 109 18.26 5.05 9.45
C ILE A 109 17.56 4.54 8.20
N LEU A 110 17.29 3.25 8.16
CA LEU A 110 16.59 2.60 7.06
C LEU A 110 15.17 2.22 7.49
N SER A 111 14.19 2.89 6.89
CA SER A 111 12.75 2.64 7.07
C SER A 111 12.04 2.59 5.71
N PRO A 112 12.54 1.78 4.74
CA PRO A 112 12.08 1.83 3.33
C PRO A 112 10.66 1.27 3.14
N GLY A 113 10.05 0.72 4.18
CA GLY A 113 8.75 0.07 4.10
C GLY A 113 8.80 -1.24 3.31
N ALA A 114 7.71 -1.53 2.59
CA ALA A 114 7.57 -2.70 1.74
C ALA A 114 6.98 -2.29 0.39
N LYS A 115 7.21 -3.13 -0.61
CA LYS A 115 6.57 -3.06 -1.91
C LYS A 115 5.67 -4.28 -2.07
N PRO A 116 4.44 -4.15 -2.59
CA PRO A 116 3.63 -5.31 -2.93
C PRO A 116 4.39 -6.25 -3.85
N THR A 117 4.35 -7.53 -3.53
CA THR A 117 4.91 -8.55 -4.43
C THR A 117 3.93 -8.74 -5.58
N GLN A 118 4.29 -8.26 -6.76
CA GLN A 118 3.54 -8.64 -7.96
C GLN A 118 3.92 -10.07 -8.34
N PRO A 119 2.95 -10.99 -8.37
CA PRO A 119 3.23 -12.36 -8.79
C PRO A 119 3.68 -12.36 -10.25
N ARG A 120 4.60 -13.25 -10.59
CA ARG A 120 5.02 -13.45 -12.00
C ARG A 120 3.99 -14.33 -12.71
N LEU A 121 2.77 -13.81 -12.85
CA LEU A 121 1.64 -14.49 -13.48
C LEU A 121 1.30 -13.80 -14.82
N PRO A 122 0.79 -14.57 -15.81
CA PRO A 122 0.26 -13.99 -17.02
C PRO A 122 -0.84 -12.96 -16.71
N GLY A 123 -0.85 -11.83 -17.42
CA GLY A 123 -1.90 -10.82 -17.33
C GLY A 123 -1.77 -9.81 -16.17
N VAL A 124 -0.66 -9.77 -15.45
CA VAL A 124 -0.45 -8.80 -14.33
C VAL A 124 -0.42 -7.32 -14.77
N GLY A 125 -0.39 -7.04 -16.07
CA GLY A 125 -0.40 -5.67 -16.61
C GLY A 125 -1.77 -5.15 -17.05
N ILE A 126 -2.86 -5.80 -16.71
CA ILE A 126 -4.23 -5.38 -17.05
C ILE A 126 -4.61 -4.14 -16.22
N ASP A 127 -5.27 -3.17 -16.83
CA ASP A 127 -5.58 -1.87 -16.21
C ASP A 127 -6.53 -1.97 -15.00
N GLU A 128 -7.42 -2.96 -15.00
CA GLU A 128 -8.36 -3.27 -13.92
C GLU A 128 -7.73 -4.10 -12.78
N LEU A 129 -6.42 -4.36 -12.84
CA LEU A 129 -5.67 -5.08 -11.82
C LEU A 129 -4.87 -4.10 -10.93
N PHE A 130 -5.19 -4.11 -9.66
CA PHE A 130 -4.66 -3.16 -8.68
C PHE A 130 -3.83 -3.84 -7.59
N THR A 131 -3.00 -3.04 -6.95
CA THR A 131 -2.42 -3.32 -5.63
C THR A 131 -2.76 -2.18 -4.70
N LEU A 132 -2.83 -2.42 -3.39
CA LEU A 132 -3.10 -1.40 -2.40
C LEU A 132 -1.97 -1.36 -1.37
N ARG A 133 -1.18 -0.28 -1.40
CA ARG A 133 -0.08 -0.08 -0.44
C ARG A 133 0.20 1.39 -0.12
N THR A 134 -0.01 2.29 -1.09
CA THR A 134 0.33 3.71 -1.00
C THR A 134 -0.89 4.59 -1.18
N VAL A 135 -0.73 5.89 -0.93
CA VAL A 135 -1.78 6.88 -1.18
C VAL A 135 -2.10 6.96 -2.68
N GLU A 136 -1.07 6.85 -3.52
CA GLU A 136 -1.23 6.84 -4.99
C GLU A 136 -2.05 5.62 -5.46
N ASP A 137 -1.78 4.43 -4.90
CA ASP A 137 -2.58 3.23 -5.20
C ASP A 137 -4.06 3.45 -4.82
N THR A 138 -4.28 4.06 -3.65
CA THR A 138 -5.62 4.37 -3.13
C THR A 138 -6.37 5.31 -4.06
N PHE A 139 -5.74 6.39 -4.48
CA PHE A 139 -6.37 7.35 -5.40
C PHE A 139 -6.66 6.73 -6.77
N ARG A 140 -5.75 5.90 -7.29
CA ARG A 140 -5.96 5.17 -8.54
C ARG A 140 -7.17 4.23 -8.46
N ILE A 141 -7.30 3.46 -7.37
CA ILE A 141 -8.45 2.58 -7.15
C ILE A 141 -9.74 3.41 -7.03
N LYS A 142 -9.71 4.49 -6.23
CA LYS A 142 -10.88 5.35 -6.04
C LYS A 142 -11.33 6.03 -7.32
N GLU A 143 -10.39 6.54 -8.11
CA GLU A 143 -10.67 7.13 -9.42
C GLU A 143 -11.32 6.10 -10.37
N TYR A 144 -10.76 4.88 -10.41
CA TYR A 144 -11.34 3.80 -11.22
C TYR A 144 -12.78 3.49 -10.82
N ILE A 145 -13.05 3.36 -9.51
CA ILE A 145 -14.40 3.11 -8.99
C ILE A 145 -15.37 4.23 -9.38
N ASN A 146 -14.97 5.47 -9.20
CA ASN A 146 -15.80 6.64 -9.49
C ASN A 146 -16.09 6.79 -10.98
N LYS A 147 -15.15 6.43 -11.86
CA LYS A 147 -15.27 6.56 -13.31
C LYS A 147 -16.04 5.41 -13.93
N ASN A 148 -15.76 4.18 -13.51
CA ASN A 148 -16.25 2.98 -14.20
C ASN A 148 -17.44 2.32 -13.50
N HIS A 149 -17.75 2.69 -12.25
CA HIS A 149 -18.83 2.15 -11.44
C HIS A 149 -18.89 0.61 -11.43
N PRO A 150 -17.75 -0.09 -11.10
CA PRO A 150 -17.68 -1.54 -11.09
C PRO A 150 -18.75 -2.12 -10.17
N LYS A 151 -19.33 -3.25 -10.57
CA LYS A 151 -20.36 -3.96 -9.81
C LYS A 151 -19.80 -5.16 -9.05
N SER A 152 -18.60 -5.60 -9.43
CA SER A 152 -17.96 -6.77 -8.85
C SER A 152 -16.46 -6.57 -8.67
N ALA A 153 -15.91 -7.15 -7.59
CA ALA A 153 -14.50 -7.13 -7.29
C ALA A 153 -14.00 -8.51 -6.81
N ILE A 154 -12.82 -8.90 -7.25
CA ILE A 154 -12.10 -10.05 -6.70
C ILE A 154 -10.87 -9.56 -5.97
N LEU A 155 -10.70 -10.02 -4.72
CA LEU A 155 -9.52 -9.76 -3.91
C LEU A 155 -8.68 -11.04 -3.85
N ALA A 156 -7.47 -10.98 -4.40
CA ALA A 156 -6.55 -12.11 -4.42
C ALA A 156 -5.62 -12.06 -3.20
N GLY A 157 -6.18 -12.38 -2.03
CA GLY A 157 -5.52 -12.38 -0.74
C GLY A 157 -6.48 -12.11 0.41
N GLY A 158 -6.48 -12.98 1.40
CA GLY A 158 -7.34 -12.91 2.59
C GLY A 158 -6.58 -12.50 3.85
N GLY A 159 -5.65 -11.55 3.73
CA GLY A 159 -4.98 -10.88 4.84
C GLY A 159 -5.73 -9.63 5.30
N PHE A 160 -5.14 -8.84 6.23
CA PHE A 160 -5.75 -7.63 6.80
C PHE A 160 -6.25 -6.67 5.72
N ILE A 161 -5.39 -6.26 4.79
CA ILE A 161 -5.75 -5.32 3.71
C ILE A 161 -6.90 -5.87 2.86
N GLY A 162 -6.85 -7.16 2.51
CA GLY A 162 -7.91 -7.80 1.72
C GLY A 162 -9.26 -7.81 2.43
N LEU A 163 -9.29 -8.03 3.76
CA LEU A 163 -10.52 -8.02 4.54
C LEU A 163 -11.10 -6.62 4.68
N GLU A 164 -10.27 -5.63 5.06
CA GLU A 164 -10.68 -4.24 5.18
C GLU A 164 -11.18 -3.68 3.84
N LEU A 165 -10.51 -4.01 2.74
CA LEU A 165 -10.95 -3.59 1.41
C LEU A 165 -12.25 -4.31 0.99
N ALA A 166 -12.39 -5.61 1.31
CA ALA A 166 -13.61 -6.36 1.01
C ALA A 166 -14.85 -5.77 1.68
N GLU A 167 -14.73 -5.39 2.95
CA GLU A 167 -15.75 -4.71 3.71
C GLU A 167 -16.14 -3.39 3.03
N ASN A 168 -15.16 -2.54 2.75
CA ASN A 168 -15.37 -1.24 2.15
C ASN A 168 -15.98 -1.31 0.74
N LEU A 169 -15.52 -2.22 -0.12
CA LEU A 169 -16.10 -2.43 -1.44
C LEU A 169 -17.52 -3.00 -1.36
N ARG A 170 -17.80 -3.85 -0.37
CA ARG A 170 -19.15 -4.38 -0.13
C ARG A 170 -20.12 -3.29 0.29
N GLU A 171 -19.71 -2.36 1.18
CA GLU A 171 -20.49 -1.20 1.58
C GLU A 171 -20.80 -0.24 0.40
N LEU A 172 -19.89 -0.14 -0.58
CA LEU A 172 -20.15 0.55 -1.85
C LEU A 172 -21.14 -0.20 -2.77
N GLY A 173 -21.65 -1.37 -2.34
CA GLY A 173 -22.66 -2.15 -3.07
C GLY A 173 -22.09 -3.13 -4.10
N MET A 174 -20.80 -3.40 -4.12
CA MET A 174 -20.19 -4.36 -5.04
C MET A 174 -20.41 -5.81 -4.58
N ASP A 175 -20.46 -6.72 -5.54
CA ASP A 175 -20.33 -8.15 -5.29
C ASP A 175 -18.87 -8.50 -5.10
N VAL A 176 -18.48 -8.85 -3.86
CA VAL A 176 -17.08 -9.09 -3.49
C VAL A 176 -16.78 -10.57 -3.33
N THR A 177 -15.69 -11.02 -3.94
CA THR A 177 -15.15 -12.39 -3.77
C THR A 177 -13.70 -12.32 -3.29
N ILE A 178 -13.37 -13.01 -2.20
CA ILE A 178 -11.99 -13.19 -1.76
C ILE A 178 -11.50 -14.56 -2.23
N VAL A 179 -10.43 -14.56 -3.02
CA VAL A 179 -9.71 -15.78 -3.41
C VAL A 179 -8.46 -15.90 -2.56
N GLN A 180 -8.30 -17.03 -1.88
CA GLN A 180 -7.18 -17.27 -0.97
C GLN A 180 -6.57 -18.64 -1.21
N ARG A 181 -5.24 -18.71 -1.38
CA ARG A 181 -4.51 -19.97 -1.58
C ARG A 181 -4.58 -20.91 -0.37
N PRO A 182 -4.34 -20.44 0.86
CA PRO A 182 -4.68 -21.22 2.06
C PRO A 182 -6.18 -21.52 2.18
N LYS A 183 -6.51 -22.54 2.97
CA LYS A 183 -7.91 -22.93 3.26
C LYS A 183 -8.60 -22.02 4.28
N GLN A 184 -7.95 -20.95 4.69
CA GLN A 184 -8.50 -19.97 5.64
C GLN A 184 -8.06 -18.55 5.31
N LEU A 185 -8.85 -17.57 5.73
CA LEU A 185 -8.46 -16.17 5.83
C LEU A 185 -7.52 -15.98 7.03
N MET A 186 -6.81 -14.87 7.07
CA MET A 186 -5.98 -14.50 8.22
C MET A 186 -5.07 -15.64 8.69
N ASN A 187 -4.21 -16.10 7.82
CA ASN A 187 -3.28 -17.22 8.07
C ASN A 187 -2.52 -17.20 9.43
N PRO A 188 -2.20 -16.04 10.03
CA PRO A 188 -1.57 -16.00 11.36
C PRO A 188 -2.47 -16.43 12.51
N PHE A 189 -3.80 -16.55 12.29
CA PHE A 189 -4.74 -16.95 13.32
C PHE A 189 -4.95 -18.46 13.35
N ASP A 190 -5.30 -18.98 14.52
CA ASP A 190 -5.72 -20.38 14.65
C ASP A 190 -7.02 -20.63 13.86
N PRO A 191 -7.23 -21.84 13.32
CA PRO A 191 -8.37 -22.12 12.44
C PRO A 191 -9.75 -21.88 13.06
N ASP A 192 -9.91 -22.08 14.35
CA ASP A 192 -11.14 -21.81 15.09
C ASP A 192 -11.42 -20.30 15.15
N MET A 193 -10.41 -19.46 15.40
CA MET A 193 -10.52 -18.01 15.37
C MET A 193 -10.77 -17.49 13.94
N ALA A 194 -10.07 -18.03 12.94
CA ALA A 194 -10.31 -17.69 11.53
C ALA A 194 -11.74 -18.05 11.08
N SER A 195 -12.35 -19.10 11.65
CA SER A 195 -13.73 -19.49 11.33
C SER A 195 -14.76 -18.40 11.68
N MET A 196 -14.52 -17.64 12.73
CA MET A 196 -15.39 -16.51 13.12
C MET A 196 -15.36 -15.41 12.03
N ILE A 197 -14.17 -15.10 11.50
CA ILE A 197 -14.00 -14.16 10.40
C ILE A 197 -14.69 -14.68 9.13
N HIS A 198 -14.55 -15.97 8.81
CA HIS A 198 -15.25 -16.56 7.66
C HIS A 198 -16.76 -16.40 7.76
N ASN A 199 -17.31 -16.62 8.94
CA ASN A 199 -18.75 -16.50 9.18
C ASN A 199 -19.21 -15.06 9.05
N GLU A 200 -18.45 -14.11 9.58
CA GLU A 200 -18.78 -12.70 9.47
C GLU A 200 -18.71 -12.19 8.01
N MET A 201 -17.67 -12.56 7.26
CA MET A 201 -17.57 -12.23 5.84
C MET A 201 -18.76 -12.76 5.03
N ARG A 202 -19.13 -14.03 5.25
CA ARG A 202 -20.29 -14.66 4.56
C ARG A 202 -21.60 -13.98 4.93
N LYS A 203 -21.79 -13.63 6.20
CA LYS A 203 -22.98 -12.92 6.70
C LYS A 203 -23.18 -11.57 6.01
N HIS A 204 -22.08 -10.87 5.70
CA HIS A 204 -22.09 -9.63 4.92
C HIS A 204 -22.11 -9.85 3.39
N GLY A 205 -22.32 -11.09 2.93
CA GLY A 205 -22.48 -11.41 1.51
C GLY A 205 -21.17 -11.47 0.72
N ILE A 206 -20.02 -11.53 1.40
CA ILE A 206 -18.71 -11.70 0.75
C ILE A 206 -18.49 -13.19 0.43
N LYS A 207 -18.19 -13.49 -0.83
CA LYS A 207 -17.90 -14.86 -1.28
C LYS A 207 -16.48 -15.24 -0.94
N LEU A 208 -16.28 -16.42 -0.36
CA LEU A 208 -14.97 -16.96 0.00
C LEU A 208 -14.61 -18.16 -0.88
N VAL A 209 -13.54 -18.03 -1.64
CA VAL A 209 -12.95 -19.07 -2.48
C VAL A 209 -11.60 -19.45 -1.88
N LEU A 210 -11.63 -20.36 -0.90
CA LEU A 210 -10.48 -20.75 -0.07
C LEU A 210 -9.85 -22.05 -0.55
N GLY A 211 -8.53 -22.16 -0.50
CA GLY A 211 -7.78 -23.33 -0.97
C GLY A 211 -7.49 -23.29 -2.48
N TYR A 212 -7.66 -22.15 -3.13
CA TYR A 212 -7.52 -22.00 -4.58
C TYR A 212 -6.32 -21.13 -4.94
N THR A 213 -5.56 -21.57 -5.92
CA THR A 213 -4.37 -20.84 -6.41
C THR A 213 -4.71 -20.10 -7.70
N VAL A 214 -4.45 -18.82 -7.72
CA VAL A 214 -4.52 -18.00 -8.95
C VAL A 214 -3.31 -18.32 -9.81
N GLU A 215 -3.53 -18.60 -11.12
CA GLU A 215 -2.49 -18.91 -12.10
C GLU A 215 -2.32 -17.84 -13.17
N GLY A 216 -3.22 -16.87 -13.23
CA GLY A 216 -3.14 -15.78 -14.19
C GLY A 216 -4.40 -14.96 -14.29
N PHE A 217 -4.34 -13.96 -15.15
CA PHE A 217 -5.42 -13.04 -15.43
C PHE A 217 -5.57 -12.89 -16.93
N LYS A 218 -6.80 -12.68 -17.41
CA LYS A 218 -7.08 -12.35 -18.80
C LYS A 218 -8.03 -11.16 -18.86
N GLU A 219 -7.70 -10.23 -19.70
CA GLU A 219 -8.60 -9.13 -20.03
C GLU A 219 -9.87 -9.66 -20.71
N LYS A 220 -11.01 -9.10 -20.37
CA LYS A 220 -12.33 -9.37 -20.96
C LYS A 220 -13.00 -8.04 -21.29
N ASP A 221 -13.96 -8.05 -22.22
CA ASP A 221 -14.68 -6.85 -22.64
C ASP A 221 -15.26 -6.01 -21.49
N ASN A 222 -15.59 -6.66 -20.36
CA ASN A 222 -16.12 -6.03 -19.16
C ASN A 222 -15.38 -6.50 -17.90
N GLY A 223 -14.05 -6.34 -17.83
CA GLY A 223 -13.29 -6.62 -16.63
C GLY A 223 -12.22 -7.71 -16.78
N VAL A 224 -11.98 -8.49 -15.73
CA VAL A 224 -10.88 -9.43 -15.62
C VAL A 224 -11.39 -10.84 -15.34
N GLU A 225 -10.91 -11.80 -16.11
CA GLU A 225 -11.04 -13.23 -15.81
C GLU A 225 -9.84 -13.69 -14.99
N VAL A 226 -10.10 -14.19 -13.79
CA VAL A 226 -9.10 -14.75 -12.86
C VAL A 226 -9.03 -16.25 -13.07
N LEU A 227 -7.89 -16.74 -13.54
CA LEU A 227 -7.64 -18.15 -13.80
C LEU A 227 -7.24 -18.86 -12.51
N LEU A 228 -7.95 -19.92 -12.17
CA LEU A 228 -7.68 -20.75 -10.99
C LEU A 228 -7.11 -22.11 -11.41
N LYS A 229 -6.14 -22.60 -10.65
CA LYS A 229 -5.54 -23.91 -10.87
C LYS A 229 -6.57 -25.02 -10.74
N ASP A 230 -6.70 -25.86 -11.79
CA ASP A 230 -7.57 -27.03 -11.83
C ASP A 230 -9.04 -26.73 -11.47
N ASN A 231 -9.50 -25.48 -11.66
CA ASN A 231 -10.84 -25.04 -11.30
C ASN A 231 -11.40 -24.06 -12.34
N PRO A 232 -12.73 -23.88 -12.41
CA PRO A 232 -13.33 -22.85 -13.24
C PRO A 232 -12.81 -21.47 -12.89
N SER A 233 -12.61 -20.63 -13.92
CA SER A 233 -12.23 -19.23 -13.74
C SER A 233 -13.33 -18.40 -13.08
N LEU A 234 -12.94 -17.30 -12.47
CA LEU A 234 -13.85 -16.29 -11.92
C LEU A 234 -13.75 -15.03 -12.75
N GLN A 235 -14.81 -14.23 -12.78
CA GLN A 235 -14.84 -12.96 -13.49
C GLN A 235 -15.30 -11.85 -12.56
N ALA A 236 -14.68 -10.67 -12.69
CA ALA A 236 -15.10 -9.45 -12.01
C ALA A 236 -14.70 -8.21 -12.83
N ASP A 237 -15.33 -7.07 -12.52
CA ASP A 237 -15.02 -5.80 -13.16
C ASP A 237 -13.66 -5.25 -12.74
N MET A 238 -13.20 -5.60 -11.54
CA MET A 238 -11.87 -5.24 -11.04
C MET A 238 -11.27 -6.33 -10.15
N VAL A 239 -9.93 -6.32 -10.04
CA VAL A 239 -9.19 -7.25 -9.18
C VAL A 239 -8.16 -6.48 -8.37
N VAL A 240 -8.01 -6.83 -7.08
CA VAL A 240 -6.94 -6.29 -6.22
C VAL A 240 -6.10 -7.46 -5.69
N LEU A 241 -4.75 -7.32 -5.81
CA LEU A 241 -3.75 -8.33 -5.43
C LEU A 241 -3.18 -8.08 -4.04
#